data_09a64c50985c90b6f75bc12b8cb4afb7
#
_entry.id   09a64c50985c90b6f75bc12b8cb4afb7
#
_cell.length_a   1.000
_cell.length_b   1.000
_cell.length_c   1.000
_cell.angle_alpha   90.00
_cell.angle_beta   90.00
_cell.angle_gamma   90.00
#
_symmetry.space_group_name_H-M   'P 1'
#
loop_
_entity.id
_entity.type
_entity.pdbx_description
1 polymer ?
#
loop_
_entity_poly.entity_id
_entity_poly.type
_entity_poly.pdbx_seq_one_letter_code
_entity_poly.pdbx_strand_id
1 'polypeptide(L)'
;MEVAHDTTFMEELGVNLHFVTLFLAIIFYNKFKTYSFYKFFVGYFLVIVIVEILRRNFFSNYSIDLYNVYTFFEFNSIVLIYYHLIQQKKRLKIVKILAVSFNVVYILSFIFDYYILYTIPLEGVVNSIFVILYFVELLNSDNILNYKKLFPFWMSVGFLIFYLTSVPFWSLYYTSIFNTRAMFPIIYYLGAIYQLIFIYALITCKKMGKLY
;
A
#
# COMPACT_ATOMS: atom_id res chain seq x y z
N MET A 1 -17.73 17.84 19.31
CA MET A 1 -16.47 17.75 20.10
C MET A 1 -15.97 16.32 20.18
N GLU A 2 -16.81 15.33 20.40
CA GLU A 2 -16.49 13.89 20.45
C GLU A 2 -15.88 13.35 19.12
N VAL A 3 -16.48 13.68 17.98
CA VAL A 3 -16.03 13.21 16.64
C VAL A 3 -14.61 13.71 16.29
N ALA A 4 -14.20 14.87 16.77
CA ALA A 4 -12.85 15.41 16.53
C ALA A 4 -11.78 14.72 17.40
N HIS A 5 -12.16 14.19 18.56
CA HIS A 5 -11.25 13.45 19.45
C HIS A 5 -11.00 12.04 18.91
N ASP A 6 -12.04 11.39 18.36
CA ASP A 6 -11.92 10.05 17.75
C ASP A 6 -11.09 10.05 16.49
N THR A 7 -11.19 11.11 15.65
CA THR A 7 -10.37 11.21 14.43
C THR A 7 -8.88 11.34 14.74
N THR A 8 -8.50 12.14 15.74
CA THR A 8 -7.10 12.30 16.16
C THR A 8 -6.54 11.01 16.74
N PHE A 9 -7.28 10.31 17.56
CA PHE A 9 -6.85 9.03 18.13
C PHE A 9 -6.60 7.97 17.05
N MET A 10 -7.51 7.83 16.09
CA MET A 10 -7.36 6.83 15.02
C MET A 10 -6.24 7.18 14.03
N GLU A 11 -6.02 8.46 13.75
CA GLU A 11 -4.87 8.92 12.98
C GLU A 11 -3.55 8.55 13.67
N GLU A 12 -3.42 8.85 14.95
CA GLU A 12 -2.24 8.51 15.74
C GLU A 12 -2.01 7.00 15.84
N LEU A 13 -3.08 6.23 16.01
CA LEU A 13 -3.01 4.77 16.03
C LEU A 13 -2.47 4.24 14.69
N GLY A 14 -3.00 4.73 13.57
CA GLY A 14 -2.53 4.36 12.23
C GLY A 14 -1.04 4.63 12.05
N VAL A 15 -0.59 5.81 12.42
CA VAL A 15 0.83 6.18 12.32
C VAL A 15 1.70 5.30 13.22
N ASN A 16 1.30 5.07 14.46
CA ASN A 16 2.05 4.20 15.37
C ASN A 16 2.14 2.75 14.84
N LEU A 17 1.08 2.26 14.20
CA LEU A 17 1.11 0.95 13.57
C LEU A 17 2.10 0.87 12.39
N HIS A 18 2.32 1.95 11.63
CA HIS A 18 3.36 1.97 10.59
C HIS A 18 4.76 1.77 11.19
N PHE A 19 5.08 2.45 12.30
CA PHE A 19 6.36 2.25 13.01
C PHE A 19 6.51 0.82 13.51
N VAL A 20 5.45 0.25 14.12
CA VAL A 20 5.46 -1.13 14.60
C VAL A 20 5.66 -2.11 13.44
N THR A 21 4.98 -1.91 12.31
CA THR A 21 5.10 -2.78 11.14
C THR A 21 6.50 -2.71 10.54
N LEU A 22 7.09 -1.51 10.41
CA LEU A 22 8.47 -1.35 9.94
C LEU A 22 9.45 -2.06 10.89
N PHE A 23 9.32 -1.85 12.19
CA PHE A 23 10.19 -2.48 13.19
C PHE A 23 10.13 -4.01 13.10
N LEU A 24 8.93 -4.58 13.04
CA LEU A 24 8.75 -6.02 12.87
C LEU A 24 9.28 -6.52 11.51
N ALA A 25 9.08 -5.74 10.43
CA ALA A 25 9.61 -6.10 9.12
C ALA A 25 11.15 -6.17 9.12
N ILE A 26 11.82 -5.29 9.85
CA ILE A 26 13.28 -5.31 10.02
C ILE A 26 13.70 -6.51 10.89
N ILE A 27 13.05 -6.76 12.03
CA ILE A 27 13.35 -7.91 12.90
C ILE A 27 13.22 -9.23 12.13
N PHE A 28 12.14 -9.39 11.38
CA PHE A 28 11.89 -10.60 10.60
C PHE A 28 12.58 -10.61 9.24
N TYR A 29 13.49 -9.66 8.94
CA TYR A 29 14.20 -9.60 7.66
C TYR A 29 14.91 -10.91 7.35
N ASN A 30 15.65 -11.47 8.30
CA ASN A 30 16.36 -12.74 8.12
C ASN A 30 15.45 -13.94 7.86
N LYS A 31 14.18 -13.88 8.32
CA LYS A 31 13.16 -14.90 8.07
C LYS A 31 12.68 -14.87 6.62
N PHE A 32 12.53 -13.67 6.05
CA PHE A 32 11.87 -13.46 4.77
C PHE A 32 12.80 -12.98 3.63
N LYS A 33 14.09 -12.74 3.89
CA LYS A 33 15.06 -12.27 2.87
C LYS A 33 15.24 -13.22 1.66
N THR A 34 14.78 -14.45 1.76
CA THR A 34 14.75 -15.40 0.64
C THR A 34 13.75 -15.01 -0.44
N TYR A 35 12.74 -14.19 -0.10
CA TYR A 35 11.82 -13.60 -1.06
C TYR A 35 12.45 -12.33 -1.64
N SER A 36 12.68 -12.30 -2.95
CA SER A 36 13.31 -11.16 -3.64
C SER A 36 12.54 -9.84 -3.48
N PHE A 37 11.21 -9.91 -3.33
CA PHE A 37 10.35 -8.75 -3.13
C PHE A 37 10.41 -8.18 -1.70
N TYR A 38 10.86 -8.94 -0.70
CA TYR A 38 10.74 -8.54 0.71
C TYR A 38 11.52 -7.27 1.05
N LYS A 39 12.67 -7.05 0.41
CA LYS A 39 13.44 -5.79 0.55
C LYS A 39 12.63 -4.56 0.11
N PHE A 40 11.77 -4.70 -0.90
CA PHE A 40 10.91 -3.61 -1.36
C PHE A 40 9.70 -3.41 -0.43
N PHE A 41 9.22 -4.47 0.21
CA PHE A 41 8.23 -4.35 1.27
C PHE A 41 8.78 -3.57 2.49
N VAL A 42 10.00 -3.85 2.92
CA VAL A 42 10.66 -3.06 3.97
C VAL A 42 10.87 -1.61 3.49
N GLY A 43 11.31 -1.42 2.25
CA GLY A 43 11.47 -0.10 1.64
C GLY A 43 10.17 0.71 1.58
N TYR A 44 9.06 0.07 1.27
CA TYR A 44 7.72 0.66 1.29
C TYR A 44 7.40 1.27 2.66
N PHE A 45 7.56 0.50 3.75
CA PHE A 45 7.32 1.01 5.10
C PHE A 45 8.32 2.07 5.53
N LEU A 46 9.56 1.97 5.09
CA LEU A 46 10.58 2.99 5.37
C LEU A 46 10.18 4.33 4.74
N VAL A 47 9.68 4.34 3.51
CA VAL A 47 9.16 5.55 2.86
C VAL A 47 8.00 6.14 3.65
N ILE A 48 7.01 5.32 4.04
CA ILE A 48 5.87 5.78 4.86
C ILE A 48 6.34 6.47 6.14
N VAL A 49 7.22 5.81 6.88
CA VAL A 49 7.72 6.32 8.17
C VAL A 49 8.50 7.63 7.97
N ILE A 50 9.34 7.73 6.94
CA ILE A 50 10.07 8.97 6.62
C ILE A 50 9.07 10.10 6.33
N VAL A 51 8.07 9.86 5.48
CA VAL A 51 7.05 10.86 5.13
C VAL A 51 6.28 11.31 6.37
N GLU A 52 5.91 10.39 7.27
CA GLU A 52 5.22 10.75 8.51
C GLU A 52 6.09 11.60 9.45
N ILE A 53 7.37 11.28 9.56
CA ILE A 53 8.31 12.09 10.35
C ILE A 53 8.46 13.49 9.74
N LEU A 54 8.60 13.58 8.42
CA LEU A 54 8.71 14.86 7.73
C LEU A 54 7.44 15.70 7.89
N ARG A 55 6.26 15.09 7.73
CA ARG A 55 4.97 15.75 7.92
C ARG A 55 4.84 16.37 9.32
N ARG A 56 5.16 15.58 10.35
CA ARG A 56 5.01 16.01 11.74
C ARG A 56 5.97 17.15 12.13
N ASN A 57 7.21 17.10 11.65
CA ASN A 57 8.26 18.02 12.11
C ASN A 57 8.46 19.24 11.22
N PHE A 58 8.20 19.14 9.91
CA PHE A 58 8.61 20.16 8.95
C PHE A 58 7.48 20.66 8.04
N PHE A 59 6.46 19.85 7.76
CA PHE A 59 5.48 20.12 6.70
C PHE A 59 4.04 20.13 7.19
N SER A 60 3.77 20.50 8.44
CA SER A 60 2.41 20.52 9.00
C SER A 60 1.42 21.35 8.16
N ASN A 61 1.88 22.43 7.51
CA ASN A 61 1.07 23.31 6.67
C ASN A 61 1.06 22.92 5.18
N TYR A 62 1.98 22.05 4.73
CA TYR A 62 2.15 21.62 3.33
C TYR A 62 1.92 20.12 3.15
N SER A 63 1.05 19.54 3.95
CA SER A 63 0.80 18.09 3.97
C SER A 63 0.32 17.52 2.63
N ILE A 64 -0.47 18.29 1.86
CA ILE A 64 -1.02 17.83 0.57
C ILE A 64 0.09 17.63 -0.46
N ASP A 65 1.02 18.57 -0.59
CA ASP A 65 2.13 18.45 -1.54
C ASP A 65 3.06 17.29 -1.19
N LEU A 66 3.30 17.08 0.11
CA LEU A 66 4.09 15.96 0.60
C LEU A 66 3.43 14.61 0.28
N TYR A 67 2.12 14.50 0.45
CA TYR A 67 1.39 13.28 0.10
C TYR A 67 1.34 13.03 -1.40
N ASN A 68 1.28 14.08 -2.22
CA ASN A 68 1.38 13.90 -3.66
C ASN A 68 2.73 13.31 -4.08
N VAL A 69 3.84 13.79 -3.49
CA VAL A 69 5.18 13.21 -3.72
C VAL A 69 5.26 11.78 -3.17
N TYR A 70 4.65 11.54 -2.00
CA TYR A 70 4.58 10.21 -1.39
C TYR A 70 3.90 9.18 -2.30
N THR A 71 2.78 9.53 -2.96
CA THR A 71 2.06 8.66 -3.91
C THR A 71 2.99 8.06 -4.96
N PHE A 72 3.94 8.84 -5.49
CA PHE A 72 4.93 8.34 -6.45
C PHE A 72 5.81 7.24 -5.86
N PHE A 73 6.34 7.46 -4.67
CA PHE A 73 7.23 6.48 -4.01
C PHE A 73 6.45 5.24 -3.54
N GLU A 74 5.25 5.44 -3.03
CA GLU A 74 4.33 4.37 -2.61
C GLU A 74 4.03 3.45 -3.77
N PHE A 75 3.50 4.00 -4.86
CA PHE A 75 3.16 3.26 -6.06
C PHE A 75 4.35 2.46 -6.61
N ASN A 76 5.50 3.11 -6.80
CA ASN A 76 6.66 2.44 -7.37
C ASN A 76 7.23 1.35 -6.45
N SER A 77 7.12 1.50 -5.13
CA SER A 77 7.48 0.44 -4.18
C SER A 77 6.60 -0.79 -4.36
N ILE A 78 5.29 -0.59 -4.55
CA ILE A 78 4.34 -1.69 -4.80
C ILE A 78 4.57 -2.33 -6.17
N VAL A 79 4.84 -1.54 -7.20
CA VAL A 79 5.28 -2.07 -8.52
C VAL A 79 6.47 -3.01 -8.35
N LEU A 80 7.49 -2.60 -7.60
CA LEU A 80 8.68 -3.43 -7.37
C LEU A 80 8.36 -4.70 -6.60
N ILE A 81 7.45 -4.65 -5.62
CA ILE A 81 6.98 -5.83 -4.90
C ILE A 81 6.37 -6.83 -5.89
N TYR A 82 5.36 -6.41 -6.68
CA TYR A 82 4.66 -7.32 -7.59
C TYR A 82 5.49 -7.71 -8.81
N TYR A 83 6.41 -6.84 -9.25
CA TYR A 83 7.38 -7.19 -10.30
C TYR A 83 8.26 -8.39 -9.90
N HIS A 84 8.65 -8.50 -8.62
CA HIS A 84 9.47 -9.60 -8.12
C HIS A 84 8.64 -10.79 -7.61
N LEU A 85 7.34 -10.60 -7.42
CA LEU A 85 6.44 -11.62 -6.92
C LEU A 85 5.79 -12.41 -8.06
N ILE A 86 5.40 -11.75 -9.15
CA ILE A 86 4.77 -12.35 -10.31
C ILE A 86 5.84 -12.92 -11.24
N GLN A 87 5.72 -14.21 -11.58
CA GLN A 87 6.70 -14.93 -12.41
C GLN A 87 6.21 -15.13 -13.85
N GLN A 88 4.89 -15.22 -14.06
CA GLN A 88 4.34 -15.45 -15.38
C GLN A 88 4.58 -14.25 -16.32
N LYS A 89 5.34 -14.46 -17.38
CA LYS A 89 5.76 -13.42 -18.33
C LYS A 89 4.61 -12.56 -18.87
N LYS A 90 3.44 -13.17 -19.14
CA LYS A 90 2.25 -12.44 -19.64
C LYS A 90 1.73 -11.44 -18.58
N ARG A 91 1.58 -11.87 -17.32
CA ARG A 91 1.12 -11.02 -16.22
C ARG A 91 2.16 -9.94 -15.88
N LEU A 92 3.43 -10.32 -15.88
CA LEU A 92 4.53 -9.37 -15.67
C LEU A 92 4.55 -8.25 -16.72
N LYS A 93 4.22 -8.58 -17.99
CA LYS A 93 4.05 -7.57 -19.05
C LYS A 93 2.93 -6.58 -18.72
N ILE A 94 1.79 -7.08 -18.19
CA ILE A 94 0.68 -6.22 -17.76
C ILE A 94 1.12 -5.28 -16.63
N VAL A 95 1.81 -5.81 -15.59
CA VAL A 95 2.37 -5.00 -14.50
C VAL A 95 3.26 -3.88 -15.04
N LYS A 96 4.17 -4.19 -15.98
CA LYS A 96 5.06 -3.18 -16.59
C LYS A 96 4.28 -2.10 -17.35
N ILE A 97 3.30 -2.50 -18.17
CA ILE A 97 2.49 -1.55 -18.95
C ILE A 97 1.73 -0.62 -18.00
N LEU A 98 1.04 -1.17 -17.02
CA LEU A 98 0.28 -0.37 -16.06
C LEU A 98 1.18 0.54 -15.23
N ALA A 99 2.37 0.06 -14.82
CA ALA A 99 3.33 0.87 -14.10
C ALA A 99 3.83 2.07 -14.92
N VAL A 100 4.19 1.84 -16.18
CA VAL A 100 4.61 2.92 -17.08
C VAL A 100 3.45 3.89 -17.35
N SER A 101 2.26 3.37 -17.65
CA SER A 101 1.07 4.20 -17.91
C SER A 101 0.72 5.09 -16.72
N PHE A 102 0.72 4.54 -15.50
CA PHE A 102 0.48 5.33 -14.29
C PHE A 102 1.53 6.41 -14.10
N ASN A 103 2.83 6.07 -14.20
CA ASN A 103 3.90 7.04 -14.02
C ASN A 103 3.83 8.19 -15.06
N VAL A 104 3.45 7.88 -16.32
CA VAL A 104 3.23 8.91 -17.34
C VAL A 104 2.07 9.83 -16.95
N VAL A 105 0.93 9.27 -16.55
CA VAL A 105 -0.23 10.05 -16.10
C VAL A 105 0.13 10.88 -14.86
N TYR A 106 0.86 10.31 -13.92
CA TYR A 106 1.30 10.98 -12.71
C TYR A 106 2.21 12.19 -13.03
N ILE A 107 3.21 12.01 -13.89
CA ILE A 107 4.11 13.12 -14.32
C ILE A 107 3.32 14.20 -15.05
N LEU A 108 2.40 13.82 -15.96
CA LEU A 108 1.56 14.77 -16.66
C LEU A 108 0.63 15.53 -15.71
N SER A 109 0.16 14.90 -14.63
CA SER A 109 -0.70 15.56 -13.65
C SER A 109 0.00 16.69 -12.87
N PHE A 110 1.33 16.63 -12.72
CA PHE A 110 2.12 17.73 -12.17
C PHE A 110 2.19 18.93 -13.12
N ILE A 111 2.11 18.70 -14.44
CA ILE A 111 2.10 19.77 -15.44
C ILE A 111 0.72 20.47 -15.46
N PHE A 112 -0.32 19.69 -15.16
CA PHE A 112 -1.72 20.13 -15.13
C PHE A 112 -2.25 20.00 -13.70
N ASP A 113 -1.81 20.84 -12.78
CA ASP A 113 -2.06 20.80 -11.32
C ASP A 113 -3.46 20.34 -10.89
N TYR A 114 -4.49 20.61 -11.71
CA TYR A 114 -5.86 20.21 -11.44
C TYR A 114 -6.09 18.69 -11.37
N TYR A 115 -5.29 17.89 -12.07
CA TYR A 115 -5.49 16.45 -12.19
C TYR A 115 -4.73 15.60 -11.17
N ILE A 116 -3.85 16.21 -10.39
CA ILE A 116 -2.99 15.48 -9.45
C ILE A 116 -3.81 14.73 -8.38
N LEU A 117 -4.93 15.27 -7.95
CA LEU A 117 -5.81 14.65 -6.96
C LEU A 117 -6.41 13.32 -7.45
N TYR A 118 -6.64 13.17 -8.74
CA TYR A 118 -7.20 11.94 -9.32
C TYR A 118 -6.16 10.81 -9.44
N THR A 119 -4.88 11.10 -9.21
CA THR A 119 -3.84 10.06 -9.22
C THR A 119 -4.02 9.08 -8.06
N ILE A 120 -4.54 9.52 -6.90
CA ILE A 120 -4.73 8.67 -5.72
C ILE A 120 -5.75 7.55 -5.97
N PRO A 121 -7.00 7.82 -6.42
CA PRO A 121 -7.93 6.74 -6.76
C PRO A 121 -7.45 5.89 -7.94
N LEU A 122 -6.75 6.47 -8.92
CA LEU A 122 -6.15 5.72 -10.02
C LEU A 122 -5.07 4.75 -9.53
N GLU A 123 -4.22 5.19 -8.60
CA GLU A 123 -3.25 4.33 -7.92
C GLU A 123 -3.93 3.14 -7.25
N GLY A 124 -4.99 3.39 -6.49
CA GLY A 124 -5.75 2.34 -5.81
C GLY A 124 -6.28 1.28 -6.78
N VAL A 125 -6.81 1.70 -7.94
CA VAL A 125 -7.27 0.77 -9.00
C VAL A 125 -6.10 -0.04 -9.54
N VAL A 126 -4.99 0.59 -9.91
CA VAL A 126 -3.84 -0.11 -10.51
C VAL A 126 -3.20 -1.08 -9.52
N ASN A 127 -3.03 -0.67 -8.26
CA ASN A 127 -2.51 -1.54 -7.22
C ASN A 127 -3.43 -2.74 -6.95
N SER A 128 -4.76 -2.54 -6.97
CA SER A 128 -5.73 -3.64 -6.87
C SER A 128 -5.60 -4.64 -8.02
N ILE A 129 -5.36 -4.16 -9.24
CA ILE A 129 -5.09 -5.04 -10.40
C ILE A 129 -3.81 -5.87 -10.19
N PHE A 130 -2.73 -5.30 -9.66
CA PHE A 130 -1.51 -6.06 -9.37
C PHE A 130 -1.78 -7.19 -8.36
N VAL A 131 -2.54 -6.91 -7.32
CA VAL A 131 -2.95 -7.93 -6.34
C VAL A 131 -3.76 -9.04 -6.99
N ILE A 132 -4.74 -8.69 -7.82
CA ILE A 132 -5.58 -9.67 -8.53
C ILE A 132 -4.72 -10.55 -9.46
N LEU A 133 -3.78 -9.96 -10.20
CA LEU A 133 -2.86 -10.71 -11.06
C LEU A 133 -2.02 -11.73 -10.26
N TYR A 134 -1.56 -11.34 -9.07
CA TYR A 134 -0.87 -12.25 -8.17
C TYR A 134 -1.79 -13.37 -7.66
N PHE A 135 -3.01 -13.06 -7.25
CA PHE A 135 -3.95 -14.09 -6.80
C PHE A 135 -4.31 -15.08 -7.91
N VAL A 136 -4.49 -14.60 -9.14
CA VAL A 136 -4.70 -15.51 -10.29
C VAL A 136 -3.45 -16.39 -10.53
N GLU A 137 -2.25 -15.89 -10.27
CA GLU A 137 -1.04 -16.71 -10.34
C GLU A 137 -0.98 -17.75 -9.22
N LEU A 138 -1.30 -17.35 -8.01
CA LEU A 138 -1.32 -18.23 -6.84
C LEU A 138 -2.34 -19.36 -7.02
N LEU A 139 -3.56 -19.04 -7.52
CA LEU A 139 -4.61 -20.02 -7.79
C LEU A 139 -4.19 -21.10 -8.82
N ASN A 140 -3.32 -20.72 -9.75
CA ASN A 140 -2.82 -21.64 -10.80
C ASN A 140 -1.47 -22.29 -10.42
N SER A 141 -1.07 -22.24 -9.15
CA SER A 141 0.19 -22.80 -8.65
C SER A 141 -0.06 -23.84 -7.54
N ASP A 142 0.86 -24.76 -7.35
CA ASP A 142 0.82 -25.74 -6.24
C ASP A 142 0.86 -25.07 -4.85
N ASN A 143 1.29 -23.82 -4.80
CA ASN A 143 1.36 -23.04 -3.57
C ASN A 143 -0.02 -22.75 -2.96
N ILE A 144 -1.09 -22.86 -3.76
CA ILE A 144 -2.47 -22.67 -3.29
C ILE A 144 -2.84 -23.61 -2.13
N LEU A 145 -2.27 -24.81 -2.08
CA LEU A 145 -2.54 -25.77 -1.00
C LEU A 145 -2.06 -25.27 0.38
N ASN A 146 -1.09 -24.35 0.40
CA ASN A 146 -0.50 -23.81 1.61
C ASN A 146 -0.61 -22.30 1.74
N TYR A 147 -1.53 -21.65 1.01
CA TYR A 147 -1.64 -20.19 0.92
C TYR A 147 -1.66 -19.47 2.27
N LYS A 148 -2.33 -20.06 3.28
CA LYS A 148 -2.41 -19.48 4.63
C LYS A 148 -1.07 -19.30 5.34
N LYS A 149 -0.04 -20.03 4.90
CA LYS A 149 1.32 -19.95 5.46
C LYS A 149 2.22 -19.01 4.68
N LEU A 150 1.74 -18.48 3.54
CA LEU A 150 2.51 -17.64 2.64
C LEU A 150 2.44 -16.17 3.07
N PHE A 151 3.58 -15.57 3.37
CA PHE A 151 3.67 -14.13 3.65
C PHE A 151 3.10 -13.29 2.49
N PRO A 152 3.46 -13.53 1.20
CA PRO A 152 2.95 -12.73 0.08
C PRO A 152 1.43 -12.82 -0.09
N PHE A 153 0.78 -13.91 0.34
CA PHE A 153 -0.68 -13.99 0.33
C PHE A 153 -1.32 -12.97 1.28
N TRP A 154 -0.93 -12.99 2.55
CA TRP A 154 -1.51 -12.06 3.53
C TRP A 154 -1.13 -10.61 3.26
N MET A 155 0.11 -10.36 2.79
CA MET A 155 0.51 -9.04 2.30
C MET A 155 -0.43 -8.55 1.19
N SER A 156 -0.73 -9.39 0.21
CA SER A 156 -1.63 -9.05 -0.88
C SER A 156 -3.08 -8.86 -0.42
N VAL A 157 -3.56 -9.65 0.56
CA VAL A 157 -4.87 -9.44 1.20
C VAL A 157 -4.94 -8.04 1.84
N GLY A 158 -3.92 -7.67 2.60
CA GLY A 158 -3.86 -6.34 3.22
C GLY A 158 -3.90 -5.21 2.19
N PHE A 159 -3.08 -5.29 1.15
CA PHE A 159 -3.10 -4.31 0.05
C PHE A 159 -4.46 -4.26 -0.67
N LEU A 160 -5.08 -5.42 -0.96
CA LEU A 160 -6.37 -5.42 -1.63
C LEU A 160 -7.46 -4.74 -0.81
N ILE A 161 -7.55 -5.07 0.48
CA ILE A 161 -8.51 -4.45 1.38
C ILE A 161 -8.32 -2.95 1.41
N PHE A 162 -7.07 -2.47 1.56
CA PHE A 162 -6.81 -1.04 1.64
C PHE A 162 -7.09 -0.33 0.30
N TYR A 163 -6.47 -0.75 -0.79
CA TYR A 163 -6.57 -0.04 -2.07
C TYR A 163 -7.95 -0.14 -2.70
N LEU A 164 -8.57 -1.34 -2.71
CA LEU A 164 -9.88 -1.49 -3.33
C LEU A 164 -10.96 -0.68 -2.61
N THR A 165 -10.91 -0.62 -1.27
CA THR A 165 -11.90 0.14 -0.50
C THR A 165 -11.58 1.63 -0.44
N SER A 166 -10.33 2.04 -0.61
CA SER A 166 -9.96 3.47 -0.66
C SER A 166 -10.38 4.16 -1.96
N VAL A 167 -10.52 3.42 -3.07
CA VAL A 167 -10.93 3.98 -4.37
C VAL A 167 -12.26 4.74 -4.31
N PRO A 168 -13.39 4.14 -3.86
CA PRO A 168 -14.65 4.87 -3.75
C PRO A 168 -14.56 6.03 -2.76
N PHE A 169 -13.83 5.88 -1.64
CA PHE A 169 -13.63 6.94 -0.67
C PHE A 169 -13.00 8.19 -1.32
N TRP A 170 -11.84 8.03 -1.96
CA TRP A 170 -11.14 9.15 -2.59
C TRP A 170 -11.90 9.72 -3.78
N SER A 171 -12.56 8.86 -4.59
CA SER A 171 -13.37 9.30 -5.71
C SER A 171 -14.52 10.19 -5.25
N LEU A 172 -15.24 9.83 -4.18
CA LEU A 172 -16.33 10.62 -3.62
C LEU A 172 -15.84 11.89 -2.93
N TYR A 173 -14.70 11.82 -2.24
CA TYR A 173 -14.10 12.98 -1.58
C TYR A 173 -13.73 14.09 -2.59
N TYR A 174 -13.12 13.74 -3.72
CA TYR A 174 -12.71 14.73 -4.73
C TYR A 174 -13.85 15.24 -5.60
N THR A 175 -14.96 14.54 -5.68
CA THR A 175 -16.16 15.04 -6.39
C THR A 175 -17.00 16.02 -5.58
N SER A 176 -16.54 16.44 -4.40
CA SER A 176 -17.26 17.33 -3.47
C SER A 176 -18.62 16.83 -2.96
N ILE A 177 -19.04 15.62 -3.34
CA ILE A 177 -20.29 15.02 -2.87
C ILE A 177 -20.23 14.77 -1.35
N PHE A 178 -19.04 14.41 -0.84
CA PHE A 178 -18.80 14.10 0.57
C PHE A 178 -17.55 14.83 1.12
N ASN A 179 -17.43 16.12 0.85
CA ASN A 179 -16.29 16.90 1.34
C ASN A 179 -16.43 17.24 2.84
N THR A 180 -16.67 16.21 3.67
CA THR A 180 -16.74 16.37 5.12
C THR A 180 -15.63 15.55 5.80
N ARG A 181 -14.89 16.23 6.68
CA ARG A 181 -13.87 15.57 7.56
C ARG A 181 -14.47 14.41 8.37
N ALA A 182 -15.77 14.36 8.55
CA ALA A 182 -16.47 13.27 9.25
C ALA A 182 -16.29 11.88 8.61
N MET A 183 -15.87 11.80 7.34
CA MET A 183 -15.65 10.52 6.66
C MET A 183 -14.20 9.98 6.81
N PHE A 184 -13.25 10.81 7.24
CA PHE A 184 -11.85 10.40 7.40
C PHE A 184 -11.61 9.23 8.37
N PRO A 185 -12.41 9.03 9.44
CA PRO A 185 -12.27 7.84 10.27
C PRO A 185 -12.29 6.52 9.48
N ILE A 186 -13.05 6.46 8.39
CA ILE A 186 -13.16 5.24 7.55
C ILE A 186 -11.79 4.87 6.98
N ILE A 187 -11.05 5.84 6.42
CA ILE A 187 -9.73 5.57 5.84
C ILE A 187 -8.69 5.22 6.91
N TYR A 188 -8.81 5.81 8.12
CA TYR A 188 -7.94 5.47 9.25
C TYR A 188 -8.21 4.06 9.77
N TYR A 189 -9.48 3.63 9.87
CA TYR A 189 -9.82 2.25 10.21
C TYR A 189 -9.29 1.26 9.17
N LEU A 190 -9.44 1.55 7.90
CA LEU A 190 -8.89 0.73 6.81
C LEU A 190 -7.35 0.66 6.92
N GLY A 191 -6.71 1.79 7.21
CA GLY A 191 -5.29 1.88 7.47
C GLY A 191 -4.84 1.01 8.65
N ALA A 192 -5.58 1.01 9.74
CA ALA A 192 -5.28 0.14 10.88
C ALA A 192 -5.48 -1.35 10.54
N ILE A 193 -6.56 -1.70 9.84
CA ILE A 193 -6.87 -3.10 9.48
C ILE A 193 -5.75 -3.70 8.61
N TYR A 194 -5.32 -3.01 7.53
CA TYR A 194 -4.28 -3.59 6.68
C TYR A 194 -2.93 -3.72 7.40
N GLN A 195 -2.61 -2.80 8.31
CA GLN A 195 -1.43 -2.90 9.18
C GLN A 195 -1.48 -4.11 10.09
N LEU A 196 -2.62 -4.35 10.72
CA LEU A 196 -2.81 -5.54 11.58
C LEU A 196 -2.65 -6.83 10.76
N ILE A 197 -3.13 -6.87 9.52
CA ILE A 197 -2.91 -8.01 8.62
C ILE A 197 -1.43 -8.22 8.34
N PHE A 198 -0.66 -7.15 8.12
CA PHE A 198 0.79 -7.26 7.89
C PHE A 198 1.54 -7.73 9.14
N ILE A 199 1.20 -7.18 10.31
CA ILE A 199 1.76 -7.63 11.58
C ILE A 199 1.46 -9.12 11.80
N TYR A 200 0.21 -9.53 11.60
CA TYR A 200 -0.18 -10.93 11.66
C TYR A 200 0.66 -11.79 10.70
N ALA A 201 0.82 -11.37 9.45
CA ALA A 201 1.60 -12.10 8.45
C ALA A 201 3.08 -12.23 8.84
N LEU A 202 3.69 -11.16 9.34
CA LEU A 202 5.08 -11.15 9.79
C LEU A 202 5.34 -12.16 10.92
N ILE A 203 4.40 -12.24 11.87
CA ILE A 203 4.52 -13.12 13.03
C ILE A 203 4.23 -14.58 12.66
N THR A 204 3.11 -14.84 11.99
CA THR A 204 2.54 -16.19 11.83
C THR A 204 3.07 -16.95 10.61
N CYS A 205 3.36 -16.26 9.50
CA CYS A 205 3.84 -16.91 8.30
C CYS A 205 5.20 -17.55 8.52
N LYS A 206 5.40 -18.73 7.93
CA LYS A 206 6.65 -19.49 8.05
C LYS A 206 7.61 -19.11 6.93
N LYS A 207 8.91 -19.28 7.19
CA LYS A 207 9.92 -19.29 6.15
C LYS A 207 9.64 -20.51 5.27
N MET A 208 9.19 -20.29 4.03
CA MET A 208 9.13 -21.40 3.07
C MET A 208 10.50 -21.57 2.42
N GLY A 209 10.91 -22.83 2.26
CA GLY A 209 12.09 -23.17 1.45
C GLY A 209 11.92 -22.61 0.02
N LYS A 210 13.02 -22.49 -0.73
CA LYS A 210 13.09 -21.94 -2.10
C LYS A 210 11.94 -22.47 -2.97
N LEU A 211 10.85 -21.73 -3.08
CA LEU A 211 9.69 -22.02 -3.94
C LEU A 211 9.39 -20.86 -4.91
N TYR A 212 10.33 -19.90 -4.95
CA TYR A 212 10.32 -18.81 -5.94
C TYR A 212 11.74 -18.59 -6.45
#